data_0c1a617a6f495409a70bd212937eeda9
#
_entry.id   0c1a617a6f495409a70bd212937eeda9
#
_cell.length_a   1.000
_cell.length_b   1.000
_cell.length_c   1.000
_cell.angle_alpha   90.00
_cell.angle_beta   90.00
_cell.angle_gamma   90.00
#
_symmetry.space_group_name_H-M   'P 1'
#
loop_
_entity.id
_entity.type
_entity.pdbx_description
1 polymer ?
#
loop_
_entity_poly.entity_id
_entity_poly.type
_entity_poly.pdbx_seq_one_letter_code
_entity_poly.pdbx_strand_id
1 'polypeptide(L)'
;YYGPLSLLALFVVWAVGLIFAFTILQYAAGSAINLAPNQKPGFWSDLYMSGTTFFTLGLGDVTPRSEVARIITVFEAGLGFGFLALVISYLPVLYGSFSRREVNISLLDARAGSPPSASEMLRRVALRQNPHAFEQNLNEWEKWSAELMESHLSYPVLCYFRSQHNNQSWLAALTTVLDVSALLIAYGQGELKWQAKLTFAISRHALVDLSQVLNTPPREFEEERLPPNELQELRALLIAAELSTCCPDEDQRLAELRRMYEPYARALSDRLLMPIGKWAPEAKVVDNWRTSAWARISSADVQPAPLTELEEREHF
;
A
#
# COMPACT_ATOMS: atom_id res chain seq x y z
N TYR A 1 7.47 -1.54 -9.22
CA TYR A 1 7.12 -0.48 -10.20
C TYR A 1 5.78 -0.72 -10.92
N TYR A 2 5.12 -1.87 -10.73
CA TYR A 2 3.90 -2.21 -11.49
C TYR A 2 2.72 -1.27 -11.23
N GLY A 3 2.49 -0.80 -9.99
CA GLY A 3 1.36 0.06 -9.66
C GLY A 3 1.34 1.39 -10.44
N PRO A 4 2.38 2.24 -10.31
CA PRO A 4 2.45 3.50 -11.07
C PRO A 4 2.47 3.31 -12.59
N LEU A 5 3.19 2.30 -13.10
CA LEU A 5 3.26 2.02 -14.53
C LEU A 5 1.91 1.55 -15.09
N SER A 6 1.14 0.77 -14.34
CA SER A 6 -0.19 0.32 -14.78
C SER A 6 -1.18 1.48 -14.93
N LEU A 7 -1.10 2.50 -14.07
CA LEU A 7 -1.90 3.72 -14.22
C LEU A 7 -1.51 4.52 -15.46
N LEU A 8 -0.20 4.70 -15.71
CA LEU A 8 0.26 5.37 -16.93
C LEU A 8 -0.22 4.63 -18.17
N ALA A 9 -0.08 3.29 -18.20
CA ALA A 9 -0.59 2.47 -19.29
C ALA A 9 -2.10 2.63 -19.47
N LEU A 10 -2.86 2.66 -18.36
CA LEU A 10 -4.31 2.87 -18.38
C LEU A 10 -4.67 4.24 -19.01
N PHE A 11 -3.97 5.32 -18.63
CA PHE A 11 -4.20 6.64 -19.22
C PHE A 11 -3.87 6.66 -20.72
N VAL A 12 -2.81 5.99 -21.16
CA VAL A 12 -2.50 5.85 -22.58
C VAL A 12 -3.61 5.11 -23.32
N VAL A 13 -4.11 4.00 -22.78
CA VAL A 13 -5.22 3.23 -23.36
C VAL A 13 -6.49 4.10 -23.47
N TRP A 14 -6.79 4.90 -22.46
CA TRP A 14 -7.94 5.79 -22.47
C TRP A 14 -7.78 6.92 -23.49
N ALA A 15 -6.61 7.57 -23.58
CA ALA A 15 -6.33 8.59 -24.56
C ALA A 15 -6.50 8.06 -25.98
N VAL A 16 -5.87 6.91 -26.28
CA VAL A 16 -6.00 6.23 -27.58
C VAL A 16 -7.45 5.87 -27.87
N GLY A 17 -8.17 5.29 -26.88
CA GLY A 17 -9.59 4.95 -27.02
C GLY A 17 -10.48 6.17 -27.34
N LEU A 18 -10.26 7.30 -26.67
CA LEU A 18 -10.99 8.56 -26.93
C LEU A 18 -10.69 9.08 -28.33
N ILE A 19 -9.43 9.15 -28.75
CA ILE A 19 -9.03 9.56 -30.09
C ILE A 19 -9.72 8.69 -31.15
N PHE A 20 -9.70 7.37 -31.00
CA PHE A 20 -10.40 6.48 -31.91
C PHE A 20 -11.91 6.69 -31.91
N ALA A 21 -12.52 6.90 -30.75
CA ALA A 21 -13.97 7.15 -30.67
C ALA A 21 -14.37 8.43 -31.44
N PHE A 22 -13.62 9.52 -31.26
CA PHE A 22 -13.86 10.76 -31.99
C PHE A 22 -13.56 10.63 -33.48
N THR A 23 -12.52 9.87 -33.87
CA THR A 23 -12.25 9.51 -35.26
C THR A 23 -13.45 8.84 -35.91
N ILE A 24 -14.04 7.84 -35.23
CA ILE A 24 -15.23 7.12 -35.73
C ILE A 24 -16.41 8.08 -35.85
N LEU A 25 -16.62 8.97 -34.90
CA LEU A 25 -17.69 9.97 -34.96
C LEU A 25 -17.52 10.92 -36.16
N GLN A 26 -16.31 11.43 -36.41
CA GLN A 26 -16.00 12.28 -37.57
C GLN A 26 -16.20 11.51 -38.89
N TYR A 27 -15.71 10.28 -38.95
CA TYR A 27 -15.87 9.41 -40.11
C TYR A 27 -17.35 9.10 -40.42
N ALA A 28 -18.13 8.80 -39.39
CA ALA A 28 -19.58 8.58 -39.49
C ALA A 28 -20.35 9.83 -39.91
N ALA A 29 -19.85 11.04 -39.54
CA ALA A 29 -20.37 12.31 -40.02
C ALA A 29 -19.96 12.66 -41.46
N GLY A 30 -19.32 11.72 -42.18
CA GLY A 30 -18.96 11.82 -43.59
C GLY A 30 -17.58 12.44 -43.85
N SER A 31 -16.66 12.41 -42.85
CA SER A 31 -15.31 12.97 -42.99
C SER A 31 -15.32 14.40 -43.52
N ALA A 32 -16.19 15.26 -42.97
CA ALA A 32 -16.42 16.62 -43.44
C ALA A 32 -15.29 17.57 -43.00
N ILE A 33 -14.08 17.37 -43.56
CA ILE A 33 -12.85 18.07 -43.25
C ILE A 33 -12.27 18.77 -44.48
N ASN A 34 -11.55 19.85 -44.25
CA ASN A 34 -10.74 20.52 -45.27
C ASN A 34 -9.31 19.97 -45.21
N LEU A 35 -8.75 19.63 -46.34
CA LEU A 35 -7.43 19.05 -46.50
C LEU A 35 -6.61 19.84 -47.51
N ALA A 36 -5.29 19.66 -47.52
CA ALA A 36 -4.42 20.18 -48.55
C ALA A 36 -4.77 19.63 -49.96
N PRO A 37 -4.47 20.37 -51.04
CA PRO A 37 -4.65 19.86 -52.39
C PRO A 37 -4.00 18.50 -52.58
N ASN A 38 -4.72 17.56 -53.20
CA ASN A 38 -4.30 16.15 -53.46
C ASN A 38 -4.49 15.16 -52.28
N GLN A 39 -5.04 15.55 -51.13
CA GLN A 39 -5.41 14.61 -50.07
C GLN A 39 -6.91 14.31 -50.16
N LYS A 40 -7.28 13.07 -49.81
CA LYS A 40 -8.70 12.64 -49.78
C LYS A 40 -9.17 12.52 -48.33
N PRO A 41 -10.38 13.03 -48.04
CA PRO A 41 -11.00 12.76 -46.74
C PRO A 41 -11.18 11.27 -46.51
N GLY A 42 -10.97 10.83 -45.28
CA GLY A 42 -11.11 9.45 -44.88
C GLY A 42 -10.63 9.19 -43.46
N PHE A 43 -10.76 7.96 -43.02
CA PHE A 43 -10.48 7.54 -41.67
C PHE A 43 -9.11 8.02 -41.12
N TRP A 44 -8.05 7.94 -41.92
CA TRP A 44 -6.70 8.35 -41.47
C TRP A 44 -6.55 9.86 -41.29
N SER A 45 -7.25 10.65 -42.12
CA SER A 45 -7.28 12.11 -41.99
C SER A 45 -8.09 12.52 -40.77
N ASP A 46 -9.19 11.80 -40.48
CA ASP A 46 -9.99 12.01 -39.29
C ASP A 46 -9.20 11.61 -38.03
N LEU A 47 -8.46 10.50 -38.06
CA LEU A 47 -7.60 10.06 -36.96
C LEU A 47 -6.48 11.09 -36.67
N TYR A 48 -5.88 11.64 -37.67
CA TYR A 48 -4.87 12.69 -37.50
C TYR A 48 -5.48 13.95 -36.92
N MET A 49 -6.62 14.41 -37.42
CA MET A 49 -7.34 15.56 -36.89
C MET A 49 -7.76 15.35 -35.42
N SER A 50 -8.31 14.18 -35.11
CA SER A 50 -8.67 13.81 -33.75
C SER A 50 -7.46 13.82 -32.83
N GLY A 51 -6.36 13.19 -33.20
CA GLY A 51 -5.14 13.20 -32.40
C GLY A 51 -4.57 14.59 -32.16
N THR A 52 -4.52 15.45 -33.17
CA THR A 52 -4.03 16.83 -33.05
C THR A 52 -4.97 17.72 -32.22
N THR A 53 -6.27 17.46 -32.30
CA THR A 53 -7.28 18.14 -31.48
C THR A 53 -7.23 17.73 -30.03
N PHE A 54 -7.20 16.42 -29.78
CA PHE A 54 -7.15 15.85 -28.42
C PHE A 54 -5.93 16.31 -27.64
N PHE A 55 -4.75 16.30 -28.27
CA PHE A 55 -3.51 16.80 -27.66
C PHE A 55 -3.33 18.33 -27.76
N THR A 56 -4.35 19.05 -28.20
CA THR A 56 -4.36 20.51 -28.30
C THR A 56 -3.25 21.09 -29.23
N LEU A 57 -2.78 20.32 -30.21
CA LEU A 57 -1.75 20.76 -31.17
C LEU A 57 -2.30 21.80 -32.14
N GLY A 58 -3.50 21.55 -32.73
CA GLY A 58 -4.23 22.48 -33.55
C GLY A 58 -3.43 23.06 -34.73
N LEU A 59 -2.72 22.23 -35.50
CA LEU A 59 -1.81 22.66 -36.57
C LEU A 59 -2.51 23.41 -37.69
N GLY A 60 -3.83 23.19 -37.89
CA GLY A 60 -4.64 23.93 -38.84
C GLY A 60 -4.54 23.45 -40.30
N ASP A 61 -3.77 22.40 -40.56
CA ASP A 61 -3.62 21.74 -41.88
C ASP A 61 -4.81 20.83 -42.21
N VAL A 62 -5.50 20.33 -41.18
CA VAL A 62 -6.78 19.62 -41.27
C VAL A 62 -7.78 20.32 -40.40
N THR A 63 -8.90 20.75 -40.95
CA THR A 63 -9.92 21.53 -40.19
C THR A 63 -11.33 21.03 -40.49
N PRO A 64 -12.25 21.07 -39.48
CA PRO A 64 -13.62 20.63 -39.67
C PRO A 64 -14.37 21.60 -40.61
N ARG A 65 -15.13 21.06 -41.58
CA ARG A 65 -15.85 21.81 -42.58
C ARG A 65 -17.32 22.02 -42.25
N SER A 66 -18.02 20.94 -41.83
CA SER A 66 -19.45 21.03 -41.51
C SER A 66 -19.68 21.51 -40.06
N GLU A 67 -20.89 21.99 -39.77
CA GLU A 67 -21.26 22.37 -38.40
C GLU A 67 -21.15 21.22 -37.42
N VAL A 68 -21.62 20.04 -37.83
CA VAL A 68 -21.52 18.82 -37.00
C VAL A 68 -20.06 18.48 -36.70
N ALA A 69 -19.18 18.50 -37.70
CA ALA A 69 -17.76 18.22 -37.51
C ALA A 69 -17.12 19.25 -36.54
N ARG A 70 -17.48 20.52 -36.63
CA ARG A 70 -17.01 21.60 -35.72
C ARG A 70 -17.46 21.38 -34.28
N ILE A 71 -18.73 20.99 -34.09
CA ILE A 71 -19.24 20.69 -32.75
C ILE A 71 -18.49 19.51 -32.14
N ILE A 72 -18.31 18.40 -32.88
CA ILE A 72 -17.55 17.22 -32.43
C ILE A 72 -16.11 17.63 -32.04
N THR A 73 -15.45 18.42 -32.89
CA THR A 73 -14.07 18.90 -32.63
C THR A 73 -13.96 19.75 -31.36
N VAL A 74 -14.94 20.63 -31.09
CA VAL A 74 -14.94 21.45 -29.87
C VAL A 74 -15.12 20.57 -28.62
N PHE A 75 -16.03 19.60 -28.66
CA PHE A 75 -16.19 18.63 -27.56
C PHE A 75 -14.92 17.80 -27.33
N GLU A 76 -14.30 17.33 -28.41
CA GLU A 76 -13.06 16.59 -28.35
C GLU A 76 -11.92 17.42 -27.72
N ALA A 77 -11.75 18.66 -28.17
CA ALA A 77 -10.75 19.58 -27.59
C ALA A 77 -10.97 19.80 -26.10
N GLY A 78 -12.24 20.02 -25.69
CA GLY A 78 -12.60 20.14 -24.27
C GLY A 78 -12.31 18.91 -23.47
N LEU A 79 -12.64 17.71 -23.98
CA LEU A 79 -12.35 16.44 -23.31
C LEU A 79 -10.85 16.15 -23.26
N GLY A 80 -10.10 16.43 -24.34
CA GLY A 80 -8.65 16.25 -24.38
C GLY A 80 -7.94 17.16 -23.37
N PHE A 81 -8.32 18.43 -23.29
CA PHE A 81 -7.80 19.36 -22.28
C PHE A 81 -8.15 18.91 -20.85
N GLY A 82 -9.41 18.52 -20.61
CA GLY A 82 -9.85 18.01 -19.31
C GLY A 82 -9.14 16.73 -18.92
N PHE A 83 -8.89 15.82 -19.85
CA PHE A 83 -8.13 14.60 -19.62
C PHE A 83 -6.68 14.90 -19.20
N LEU A 84 -5.99 15.79 -19.91
CA LEU A 84 -4.63 16.20 -19.56
C LEU A 84 -4.58 16.87 -18.19
N ALA A 85 -5.52 17.78 -17.90
CA ALA A 85 -5.63 18.43 -16.60
C ALA A 85 -5.84 17.42 -15.46
N LEU A 86 -6.69 16.39 -15.69
CA LEU A 86 -6.92 15.32 -14.73
C LEU A 86 -5.65 14.49 -14.49
N VAL A 87 -4.95 14.09 -15.53
CA VAL A 87 -3.69 13.30 -15.39
C VAL A 87 -2.65 14.10 -14.61
N ILE A 88 -2.46 15.38 -14.96
CA ILE A 88 -1.46 16.25 -14.31
C ILE A 88 -1.80 16.50 -12.83
N SER A 89 -3.07 16.62 -12.47
CA SER A 89 -3.50 16.87 -11.09
C SER A 89 -3.55 15.59 -10.25
N TYR A 90 -4.01 14.49 -10.81
CA TYR A 90 -4.32 13.26 -10.07
C TYR A 90 -3.09 12.37 -9.83
N LEU A 91 -2.23 12.22 -10.84
CA LEU A 91 -1.07 11.31 -10.79
C LEU A 91 -0.06 11.68 -9.69
N PRO A 92 0.35 12.95 -9.52
CA PRO A 92 1.28 13.33 -8.44
C PRO A 92 0.70 13.09 -7.05
N VAL A 93 -0.61 13.29 -6.86
CA VAL A 93 -1.29 13.05 -5.56
C VAL A 93 -1.26 11.56 -5.21
N LEU A 94 -1.60 10.69 -6.16
CA LEU A 94 -1.53 9.25 -5.97
C LEU A 94 -0.11 8.78 -5.65
N TYR A 95 0.88 9.24 -6.43
CA TYR A 95 2.27 8.88 -6.22
C TYR A 95 2.79 9.40 -4.88
N GLY A 96 2.43 10.62 -4.50
CA GLY A 96 2.79 11.19 -3.20
C GLY A 96 2.22 10.40 -2.02
N SER A 97 0.96 9.97 -2.12
CA SER A 97 0.32 9.13 -1.09
C SER A 97 0.95 7.73 -1.02
N PHE A 98 1.23 7.11 -2.17
CA PHE A 98 1.97 5.86 -2.25
C PHE A 98 3.37 5.98 -1.62
N SER A 99 4.13 7.02 -1.97
CA SER A 99 5.49 7.23 -1.46
C SER A 99 5.52 7.42 0.06
N ARG A 100 4.62 8.24 0.63
CA ARG A 100 4.51 8.41 2.08
C ARG A 100 4.21 7.10 2.80
N ARG A 101 3.31 6.28 2.26
CA ARG A 101 3.03 4.95 2.79
C ARG A 101 4.28 4.07 2.83
N GLU A 102 5.02 4.02 1.73
CA GLU A 102 6.19 3.16 1.58
C GLU A 102 7.35 3.58 2.49
N VAL A 103 7.53 4.87 2.79
CA VAL A 103 8.55 5.34 3.73
C VAL A 103 8.37 4.68 5.10
N ASN A 104 7.15 4.67 5.64
CA ASN A 104 6.88 4.05 6.93
C ASN A 104 7.06 2.53 6.90
N ILE A 105 6.64 1.85 5.82
CA ILE A 105 6.85 0.40 5.65
C ILE A 105 8.34 0.07 5.62
N SER A 106 9.15 0.89 4.94
CA SER A 106 10.61 0.71 4.91
C SER A 106 11.26 0.93 6.28
N LEU A 107 10.77 1.88 7.08
CA LEU A 107 11.22 2.09 8.46
C LEU A 107 10.85 0.91 9.38
N LEU A 108 9.73 0.24 9.11
CA LEU A 108 9.32 -0.93 9.87
C LEU A 108 10.25 -2.13 9.64
N ASP A 109 10.87 -2.24 8.49
CA ASP A 109 11.83 -3.31 8.17
C ASP A 109 12.94 -3.41 9.22
N ALA A 110 13.58 -2.29 9.52
CA ALA A 110 14.62 -2.23 10.57
C ALA A 110 14.08 -2.48 11.99
N ARG A 111 12.78 -2.29 12.23
CA ARG A 111 12.14 -2.42 13.56
C ARG A 111 11.46 -3.76 13.80
N ALA A 112 10.91 -4.39 12.75
CA ALA A 112 10.08 -5.59 12.86
C ALA A 112 10.44 -6.72 11.89
N GLY A 113 11.51 -6.56 11.10
CA GLY A 113 11.99 -7.54 10.12
C GLY A 113 11.23 -7.53 8.79
N SER A 114 11.66 -8.39 7.86
CA SER A 114 11.08 -8.57 6.53
C SER A 114 10.81 -10.05 6.23
N PRO A 115 9.56 -10.51 6.27
CA PRO A 115 8.31 -9.78 6.54
C PRO A 115 8.23 -9.29 7.99
N PRO A 116 7.47 -8.20 8.26
CA PRO A 116 7.35 -7.69 9.62
C PRO A 116 6.59 -8.66 10.51
N SER A 117 7.02 -8.80 11.78
CA SER A 117 6.38 -9.65 12.77
C SER A 117 6.38 -9.01 14.17
N ALA A 118 5.38 -9.38 14.98
CA ALA A 118 5.28 -8.88 16.35
C ALA A 118 6.44 -9.37 17.23
N SER A 119 6.86 -10.63 17.09
CA SER A 119 7.96 -11.20 17.86
C SER A 119 9.28 -10.49 17.59
N GLU A 120 9.59 -10.20 16.33
CA GLU A 120 10.84 -9.52 15.95
C GLU A 120 10.84 -8.07 16.44
N MET A 121 9.69 -7.38 16.38
CA MET A 121 9.58 -6.02 16.91
C MET A 121 9.80 -6.00 18.44
N LEU A 122 9.15 -6.90 19.18
CA LEU A 122 9.35 -7.00 20.63
C LEU A 122 10.77 -7.40 20.99
N ARG A 123 11.38 -8.33 20.25
CA ARG A 123 12.77 -8.75 20.46
C ARG A 123 13.74 -7.57 20.33
N ARG A 124 13.59 -6.73 19.30
CA ARG A 124 14.44 -5.54 19.10
C ARG A 124 14.22 -4.48 20.17
N VAL A 125 12.98 -4.35 20.68
CA VAL A 125 12.67 -3.48 21.83
C VAL A 125 13.31 -3.99 23.11
N ALA A 126 13.23 -5.31 23.37
CA ALA A 126 13.83 -5.94 24.55
C ALA A 126 15.35 -5.72 24.62
N LEU A 127 16.04 -5.72 23.46
CA LEU A 127 17.47 -5.44 23.39
C LEU A 127 17.87 -4.00 23.78
N ARG A 128 16.97 -3.04 23.56
CA ARG A 128 17.23 -1.61 23.82
C ARG A 128 16.78 -1.12 25.19
N GLN A 129 15.89 -1.85 25.86
CA GLN A 129 15.31 -1.48 27.18
C GLN A 129 14.86 -0.02 27.27
N ASN A 130 14.25 0.51 26.19
CA ASN A 130 13.78 1.88 26.11
C ASN A 130 12.27 1.95 25.78
N PRO A 131 11.38 1.90 26.81
CA PRO A 131 9.93 1.98 26.64
C PRO A 131 9.44 3.27 25.97
N HIS A 132 10.12 4.41 26.24
CA HIS A 132 9.75 5.70 25.62
C HIS A 132 9.98 5.72 24.11
N ALA A 133 11.06 5.14 23.62
CA ALA A 133 11.30 5.03 22.20
C ALA A 133 10.23 4.15 21.53
N PHE A 134 9.74 3.14 22.23
CA PHE A 134 8.68 2.28 21.73
C PHE A 134 7.32 2.98 21.71
N GLU A 135 7.00 3.75 22.71
CA GLU A 135 5.80 4.62 22.76
C GLU A 135 5.81 5.62 21.58
N GLN A 136 6.93 6.28 21.33
CA GLN A 136 7.09 7.15 20.16
C GLN A 136 6.86 6.42 18.84
N ASN A 137 7.39 5.22 18.69
CA ASN A 137 7.15 4.38 17.51
C ASN A 137 5.65 4.08 17.32
N LEU A 138 4.94 3.76 18.39
CA LEU A 138 3.49 3.54 18.30
C LEU A 138 2.73 4.81 17.91
N ASN A 139 3.14 5.97 18.39
CA ASN A 139 2.55 7.25 17.97
C ASN A 139 2.79 7.55 16.49
N GLU A 140 4.00 7.24 15.96
CA GLU A 140 4.28 7.33 14.53
C GLU A 140 3.36 6.39 13.73
N TRP A 141 3.11 5.18 14.22
CA TRP A 141 2.21 4.20 13.58
C TRP A 141 0.74 4.57 13.68
N GLU A 142 0.33 5.23 14.75
CA GLU A 142 -1.00 5.83 14.87
C GLU A 142 -1.23 6.84 13.74
N LYS A 143 -0.30 7.78 13.55
CA LYS A 143 -0.35 8.77 12.48
C LYS A 143 -0.35 8.13 11.09
N TRP A 144 0.56 7.17 10.87
CA TRP A 144 0.62 6.44 9.60
C TRP A 144 -0.68 5.68 9.30
N SER A 145 -1.30 5.06 10.30
CA SER A 145 -2.58 4.35 10.14
C SER A 145 -3.70 5.31 9.74
N ALA A 146 -3.73 6.52 10.31
CA ALA A 146 -4.67 7.56 9.93
C ALA A 146 -4.42 8.07 8.50
N GLU A 147 -3.16 8.32 8.12
CA GLU A 147 -2.79 8.72 6.77
C GLU A 147 -3.08 7.63 5.74
N LEU A 148 -2.83 6.36 6.08
CA LEU A 148 -3.17 5.20 5.27
C LEU A 148 -4.68 5.15 5.02
N MET A 149 -5.48 5.24 6.08
CA MET A 149 -6.94 5.23 6.00
C MET A 149 -7.42 6.34 5.08
N GLU A 150 -7.07 7.58 5.35
CA GLU A 150 -7.52 8.75 4.60
C GLU A 150 -7.15 8.67 3.11
N SER A 151 -5.88 8.34 2.82
CA SER A 151 -5.41 8.26 1.44
C SER A 151 -6.04 7.11 0.65
N HIS A 152 -6.29 5.97 1.28
CA HIS A 152 -6.86 4.80 0.61
C HIS A 152 -8.39 4.83 0.53
N LEU A 153 -9.06 5.55 1.43
CA LEU A 153 -10.49 5.88 1.29
C LEU A 153 -10.71 6.88 0.15
N SER A 154 -9.87 7.91 0.06
CA SER A 154 -9.92 8.90 -1.02
C SER A 154 -9.52 8.32 -2.38
N TYR A 155 -8.57 7.39 -2.39
CA TYR A 155 -8.02 6.76 -3.60
C TYR A 155 -7.93 5.24 -3.46
N PRO A 156 -9.04 4.49 -3.56
CA PRO A 156 -9.06 3.04 -3.31
C PRO A 156 -8.14 2.21 -4.20
N VAL A 157 -7.73 2.73 -5.35
CA VAL A 157 -6.75 2.09 -6.24
C VAL A 157 -5.40 1.86 -5.55
N LEU A 158 -5.04 2.67 -4.54
CA LEU A 158 -3.81 2.53 -3.77
C LEU A 158 -3.75 1.20 -2.99
N CYS A 159 -4.89 0.62 -2.64
CA CYS A 159 -4.95 -0.69 -1.98
C CYS A 159 -4.28 -1.79 -2.81
N TYR A 160 -4.33 -1.69 -4.14
CA TYR A 160 -3.76 -2.67 -5.06
C TYR A 160 -2.28 -2.43 -5.35
N PHE A 161 -1.72 -1.29 -4.93
CA PHE A 161 -0.30 -0.98 -5.16
C PHE A 161 0.56 -1.77 -4.18
N ARG A 162 1.38 -2.66 -4.71
CA ARG A 162 2.33 -3.45 -3.93
C ARG A 162 3.54 -2.61 -3.53
N SER A 163 4.12 -2.93 -2.39
CA SER A 163 5.38 -2.34 -1.93
C SER A 163 6.52 -2.64 -2.92
N GLN A 164 7.54 -1.77 -2.91
CA GLN A 164 8.68 -1.87 -3.83
C GLN A 164 9.65 -2.98 -3.43
N HIS A 165 9.68 -3.35 -2.15
CA HIS A 165 10.53 -4.41 -1.62
C HIS A 165 9.76 -5.72 -1.48
N ASN A 166 10.46 -6.83 -1.69
CA ASN A 166 9.93 -8.16 -1.46
C ASN A 166 9.63 -8.36 0.03
N ASN A 167 8.65 -9.20 0.34
CA ASN A 167 8.22 -9.52 1.70
C ASN A 167 7.68 -8.32 2.52
N GLN A 168 7.34 -7.23 1.86
CA GLN A 168 6.70 -6.06 2.47
C GLN A 168 5.34 -5.80 1.83
N SER A 169 4.37 -5.39 2.63
CA SER A 169 3.09 -4.87 2.17
C SER A 169 2.48 -3.96 3.24
N TRP A 170 1.65 -3.00 2.81
CA TRP A 170 0.93 -2.15 3.74
C TRP A 170 -0.01 -2.95 4.66
N LEU A 171 -0.59 -4.04 4.14
CA LEU A 171 -1.48 -4.90 4.91
C LEU A 171 -0.71 -5.68 5.98
N ALA A 172 0.45 -6.25 5.65
CA ALA A 172 1.31 -6.92 6.62
C ALA A 172 1.81 -5.95 7.69
N ALA A 173 2.22 -4.73 7.30
CA ALA A 173 2.64 -3.69 8.22
C ALA A 173 1.51 -3.30 9.19
N LEU A 174 0.30 -3.00 8.67
CA LEU A 174 -0.86 -2.65 9.48
C LEU A 174 -1.26 -3.79 10.43
N THR A 175 -1.20 -5.03 9.95
CA THR A 175 -1.50 -6.21 10.78
C THR A 175 -0.47 -6.39 11.89
N THR A 176 0.83 -6.20 11.61
CA THR A 176 1.88 -6.26 12.64
C THR A 176 1.71 -5.17 13.71
N VAL A 177 1.33 -3.96 13.31
CA VAL A 177 1.02 -2.87 14.25
C VAL A 177 -0.16 -3.23 15.14
N LEU A 178 -1.21 -3.85 14.57
CA LEU A 178 -2.36 -4.35 15.32
C LEU A 178 -1.99 -5.48 16.29
N ASP A 179 -1.17 -6.42 15.84
CA ASP A 179 -0.67 -7.53 16.65
C ASP A 179 0.10 -7.02 17.89
N VAL A 180 1.07 -6.13 17.67
CA VAL A 180 1.86 -5.52 18.74
C VAL A 180 0.99 -4.68 19.67
N SER A 181 0.09 -3.87 19.13
CA SER A 181 -0.83 -3.07 19.92
C SER A 181 -1.75 -3.94 20.78
N ALA A 182 -2.28 -5.05 20.23
CA ALA A 182 -3.12 -5.99 20.96
C ALA A 182 -2.36 -6.65 22.12
N LEU A 183 -1.10 -7.05 21.91
CA LEU A 183 -0.23 -7.55 22.98
C LEU A 183 -0.02 -6.52 24.09
N LEU A 184 0.30 -5.28 23.73
CA LEU A 184 0.53 -4.23 24.72
C LEU A 184 -0.76 -3.80 25.45
N ILE A 185 -1.93 -3.92 24.83
CA ILE A 185 -3.22 -3.70 25.50
C ILE A 185 -3.50 -4.84 26.47
N ALA A 186 -3.21 -6.07 26.12
CA ALA A 186 -3.41 -7.21 26.98
C ALA A 186 -2.41 -7.19 28.16
N TYR A 187 -1.12 -7.18 27.88
CA TYR A 187 -0.06 -7.43 28.85
C TYR A 187 0.68 -6.18 29.34
N GLY A 188 0.62 -5.07 28.61
CA GLY A 188 1.36 -3.84 28.91
C GLY A 188 0.77 -3.01 30.04
N GLN A 189 1.52 -1.98 30.46
CA GLN A 189 1.15 -1.08 31.57
C GLN A 189 1.42 0.39 31.21
N GLY A 190 0.87 1.29 32.06
CA GLY A 190 1.16 2.73 32.01
C GLY A 190 0.83 3.40 30.68
N GLU A 191 1.64 4.39 30.32
CA GLU A 191 1.47 5.21 29.12
C GLU A 191 1.60 4.40 27.83
N LEU A 192 2.49 3.39 27.81
CA LEU A 192 2.66 2.52 26.66
C LEU A 192 1.37 1.76 26.32
N LYS A 193 0.66 1.25 27.35
CA LYS A 193 -0.66 0.61 27.18
C LYS A 193 -1.70 1.60 26.65
N TRP A 194 -1.66 2.83 27.13
CA TRP A 194 -2.56 3.88 26.65
C TRP A 194 -2.30 4.20 25.16
N GLN A 195 -1.04 4.44 24.80
CA GLN A 195 -0.65 4.67 23.41
C GLN A 195 -1.02 3.49 22.49
N ALA A 196 -0.82 2.26 22.96
CA ALA A 196 -1.22 1.07 22.23
C ALA A 196 -2.74 1.01 21.95
N LYS A 197 -3.58 1.49 22.89
CA LYS A 197 -5.04 1.59 22.66
C LYS A 197 -5.38 2.58 21.55
N LEU A 198 -4.72 3.73 21.50
CA LEU A 198 -4.93 4.75 20.47
C LEU A 198 -4.52 4.21 19.11
N THR A 199 -3.32 3.64 19.04
CA THR A 199 -2.79 3.02 17.81
C THR A 199 -3.68 1.88 17.32
N PHE A 200 -4.13 0.99 18.23
CA PHE A 200 -5.03 -0.10 17.89
C PHE A 200 -6.36 0.42 17.32
N ALA A 201 -6.94 1.43 17.96
CA ALA A 201 -8.25 1.98 17.57
C ALA A 201 -8.22 2.50 16.13
N ILE A 202 -7.25 3.33 15.79
CA ILE A 202 -7.14 3.90 14.44
C ILE A 202 -6.72 2.85 13.39
N SER A 203 -5.78 1.97 13.73
CA SER A 203 -5.33 0.90 12.83
C SER A 203 -6.45 -0.08 12.51
N ARG A 204 -7.27 -0.45 13.51
CA ARG A 204 -8.46 -1.27 13.31
C ARG A 204 -9.51 -0.54 12.47
N HIS A 205 -9.75 0.74 12.75
CA HIS A 205 -10.67 1.57 11.95
C HIS A 205 -10.24 1.56 10.48
N ALA A 206 -8.97 1.84 10.20
CA ALA A 206 -8.42 1.79 8.85
C ALA A 206 -8.67 0.43 8.17
N LEU A 207 -8.37 -0.66 8.87
CA LEU A 207 -8.55 -2.01 8.33
C LEU A 207 -10.02 -2.33 7.99
N VAL A 208 -10.95 -1.96 8.87
CA VAL A 208 -12.40 -2.21 8.70
C VAL A 208 -12.96 -1.36 7.56
N ASP A 209 -12.63 -0.07 7.50
CA ASP A 209 -13.13 0.83 6.46
C ASP A 209 -12.61 0.43 5.08
N LEU A 210 -11.34 0.06 4.98
CA LEU A 210 -10.76 -0.45 3.72
C LEU A 210 -11.42 -1.77 3.29
N SER A 211 -11.77 -2.63 4.25
CA SER A 211 -12.55 -3.85 3.97
C SER A 211 -13.92 -3.51 3.38
N GLN A 212 -14.60 -2.49 3.93
CA GLN A 212 -15.91 -2.03 3.43
C GLN A 212 -15.80 -1.43 2.03
N VAL A 213 -14.84 -0.51 1.80
CA VAL A 213 -14.62 0.13 0.50
C VAL A 213 -14.31 -0.90 -0.60
N LEU A 214 -13.54 -1.94 -0.26
CA LEU A 214 -13.23 -3.04 -1.18
C LEU A 214 -14.33 -4.10 -1.25
N ASN A 215 -15.46 -3.90 -0.55
CA ASN A 215 -16.57 -4.86 -0.46
C ASN A 215 -16.09 -6.28 -0.11
N THR A 216 -15.31 -6.38 0.95
CA THR A 216 -14.64 -7.61 1.37
C THR A 216 -15.08 -7.94 2.81
N PRO A 217 -16.13 -8.76 3.00
CA PRO A 217 -16.65 -9.10 4.33
C PRO A 217 -15.61 -9.91 5.13
N PRO A 218 -15.62 -9.83 6.48
CA PRO A 218 -14.67 -10.52 7.33
C PRO A 218 -14.73 -12.04 7.14
N ARG A 219 -13.59 -12.71 7.23
CA ARG A 219 -13.41 -14.16 7.12
C ARG A 219 -12.63 -14.67 8.31
N GLU A 220 -13.09 -15.74 8.95
CA GLU A 220 -12.33 -16.42 9.97
C GLU A 220 -11.15 -17.18 9.38
N PHE A 221 -10.11 -17.36 10.18
CA PHE A 221 -8.97 -18.20 9.81
C PHE A 221 -9.38 -19.67 9.97
N GLU A 222 -8.95 -20.51 9.03
CA GLU A 222 -9.09 -21.97 9.12
C GLU A 222 -8.09 -22.56 10.14
N GLU A 223 -6.90 -21.95 10.25
CA GLU A 223 -5.84 -22.33 11.17
C GLU A 223 -5.61 -21.21 12.20
N GLU A 224 -5.25 -21.61 13.43
CA GLU A 224 -4.87 -20.67 14.48
C GLU A 224 -3.59 -19.92 14.10
N ARG A 225 -3.69 -18.58 14.01
CA ARG A 225 -2.56 -17.72 13.60
C ARG A 225 -1.54 -17.53 14.72
N LEU A 226 -1.94 -17.70 15.98
CA LEU A 226 -1.08 -17.60 17.16
C LEU A 226 -1.23 -18.88 18.00
N PRO A 227 -0.48 -19.93 17.70
CA PRO A 227 -0.52 -21.15 18.47
C PRO A 227 0.07 -20.95 19.90
N PRO A 228 -0.30 -21.78 20.87
CA PRO A 228 0.10 -21.61 22.28
C PRO A 228 1.60 -21.50 22.55
N ASN A 229 2.42 -22.22 21.76
CA ASN A 229 3.88 -22.16 21.86
C ASN A 229 4.42 -20.78 21.47
N GLU A 230 3.94 -20.19 20.37
CA GLU A 230 4.33 -18.85 19.95
C GLU A 230 3.87 -17.79 20.95
N LEU A 231 2.67 -17.95 21.54
CA LEU A 231 2.19 -17.05 22.58
C LEU A 231 3.12 -17.08 23.83
N GLN A 232 3.64 -18.25 24.21
CA GLN A 232 4.61 -18.37 25.30
C GLN A 232 5.92 -17.64 24.99
N GLU A 233 6.43 -17.73 23.75
CA GLU A 233 7.62 -17.01 23.31
C GLU A 233 7.40 -15.49 23.37
N LEU A 234 6.26 -15.00 22.89
CA LEU A 234 5.92 -13.58 22.92
C LEU A 234 5.81 -13.04 24.36
N ARG A 235 5.26 -13.84 25.28
CA ARG A 235 5.24 -13.48 26.71
C ARG A 235 6.65 -13.39 27.29
N ALA A 236 7.52 -14.32 26.97
CA ALA A 236 8.90 -14.29 27.43
C ALA A 236 9.62 -13.02 26.91
N LEU A 237 9.37 -12.62 25.67
CA LEU A 237 9.90 -11.37 25.09
C LEU A 237 9.33 -10.12 25.81
N LEU A 238 8.04 -10.10 26.13
CA LEU A 238 7.42 -8.98 26.88
C LEU A 238 8.01 -8.82 28.26
N ILE A 239 8.28 -9.94 28.95
CA ILE A 239 8.93 -9.93 30.26
C ILE A 239 10.39 -9.46 30.13
N ALA A 240 11.14 -9.98 29.16
CA ALA A 240 12.53 -9.58 28.91
C ALA A 240 12.66 -8.08 28.53
N ALA A 241 11.63 -7.54 27.88
CA ALA A 241 11.53 -6.12 27.54
C ALA A 241 11.03 -5.22 28.70
N GLU A 242 10.75 -5.79 29.89
CA GLU A 242 10.15 -5.09 31.05
C GLU A 242 8.79 -4.42 30.72
N LEU A 243 8.06 -4.94 29.74
CA LEU A 243 6.80 -4.38 29.27
C LEU A 243 5.57 -5.02 29.92
N SER A 244 5.73 -6.14 30.64
CA SER A 244 4.63 -6.91 31.23
C SER A 244 4.94 -7.44 32.62
N THR A 245 3.87 -7.54 33.45
CA THR A 245 3.82 -8.37 34.66
C THR A 245 2.73 -9.42 34.45
N CYS A 246 3.04 -10.71 34.59
CA CYS A 246 2.13 -11.82 34.29
C CYS A 246 0.81 -11.79 35.08
N CYS A 247 -0.32 -11.90 34.39
CA CYS A 247 -1.65 -12.20 34.94
C CYS A 247 -2.42 -13.20 34.02
N PRO A 248 -3.23 -14.13 34.57
CA PRO A 248 -3.90 -15.17 33.80
C PRO A 248 -5.01 -14.69 32.85
N ASP A 249 -5.66 -13.57 33.16
CA ASP A 249 -6.82 -13.06 32.37
C ASP A 249 -6.42 -12.34 31.07
N GLU A 250 -5.11 -12.14 30.85
CA GLU A 250 -4.58 -11.37 29.71
C GLU A 250 -4.71 -12.11 28.39
N ASP A 251 -4.68 -13.45 28.40
CA ASP A 251 -4.85 -14.28 27.22
C ASP A 251 -6.23 -14.16 26.60
N GLN A 252 -7.25 -14.18 27.47
CA GLN A 252 -8.63 -13.99 27.01
C GLN A 252 -8.80 -12.61 26.40
N ARG A 253 -8.19 -11.60 27.01
CA ARG A 253 -8.20 -10.23 26.49
C ARG A 253 -7.52 -10.12 25.13
N LEU A 254 -6.36 -10.77 24.94
CA LEU A 254 -5.69 -10.83 23.65
C LEU A 254 -6.55 -11.51 22.61
N ALA A 255 -7.18 -12.65 22.95
CA ALA A 255 -8.07 -13.37 22.02
C ALA A 255 -9.28 -12.52 21.60
N GLU A 256 -9.87 -11.74 22.53
CA GLU A 256 -10.95 -10.79 22.21
C GLU A 256 -10.49 -9.71 21.22
N LEU A 257 -9.32 -9.11 21.43
CA LEU A 257 -8.77 -8.08 20.56
C LEU A 257 -8.49 -8.65 19.17
N ARG A 258 -7.90 -9.83 19.06
CA ARG A 258 -7.63 -10.52 17.79
C ARG A 258 -8.89 -10.75 16.96
N ARG A 259 -9.98 -11.18 17.56
CA ARG A 259 -11.27 -11.35 16.89
C ARG A 259 -11.81 -10.06 16.27
N MET A 260 -11.38 -8.89 16.77
CA MET A 260 -11.84 -7.60 16.25
C MET A 260 -11.20 -7.19 14.93
N TYR A 261 -10.04 -7.74 14.53
CA TYR A 261 -9.32 -7.33 13.33
C TYR A 261 -8.86 -8.49 12.44
N GLU A 262 -8.46 -9.62 13.00
CA GLU A 262 -7.93 -10.73 12.20
C GLU A 262 -8.87 -11.20 11.08
N PRO A 263 -10.20 -11.33 11.28
CA PRO A 263 -11.11 -11.72 10.20
C PRO A 263 -11.10 -10.74 9.01
N TYR A 264 -10.93 -9.45 9.26
CA TYR A 264 -10.81 -8.43 8.22
C TYR A 264 -9.46 -8.48 7.52
N ALA A 265 -8.38 -8.65 8.29
CA ALA A 265 -7.03 -8.81 7.74
C ALA A 265 -6.95 -10.02 6.81
N ARG A 266 -7.56 -11.16 7.19
CA ARG A 266 -7.65 -12.37 6.38
C ARG A 266 -8.39 -12.11 5.07
N ALA A 267 -9.57 -11.52 5.15
CA ALA A 267 -10.40 -11.25 3.98
C ALA A 267 -9.67 -10.33 2.97
N LEU A 268 -9.00 -9.27 3.47
CA LEU A 268 -8.20 -8.39 2.63
C LEU A 268 -6.96 -9.08 2.05
N SER A 269 -6.31 -9.95 2.82
CA SER A 269 -5.18 -10.76 2.37
C SER A 269 -5.56 -11.63 1.16
N ASP A 270 -6.69 -12.33 1.27
CA ASP A 270 -7.21 -13.18 0.19
C ASP A 270 -7.61 -12.35 -1.03
N ARG A 271 -8.29 -11.22 -0.82
CA ARG A 271 -8.77 -10.32 -1.88
C ARG A 271 -7.64 -9.67 -2.67
N LEU A 272 -6.61 -9.20 -1.95
CA LEU A 272 -5.51 -8.45 -2.55
C LEU A 272 -4.32 -9.34 -2.92
N LEU A 273 -4.35 -10.62 -2.54
CA LEU A 273 -3.23 -11.54 -2.67
C LEU A 273 -1.95 -10.99 -2.01
N MET A 274 -2.13 -10.39 -0.83
CA MET A 274 -1.06 -9.84 0.00
C MET A 274 -1.01 -10.63 1.30
N PRO A 275 0.01 -11.48 1.52
CA PRO A 275 0.09 -12.25 2.75
C PRO A 275 0.24 -11.32 3.96
N ILE A 276 -0.46 -11.62 5.03
CA ILE A 276 -0.24 -11.02 6.35
C ILE A 276 0.87 -11.79 7.06
N GLY A 277 1.65 -11.08 7.88
CA GLY A 277 2.74 -11.67 8.64
C GLY A 277 2.25 -12.70 9.66
N LYS A 278 3.11 -13.64 10.03
CA LYS A 278 2.95 -14.50 11.21
C LYS A 278 3.30 -13.69 12.45
N TRP A 279 2.81 -14.12 13.61
CA TRP A 279 3.18 -13.53 14.89
C TRP A 279 4.67 -13.72 15.19
N ALA A 280 5.19 -14.92 14.88
CA ALA A 280 6.60 -15.24 14.92
C ALA A 280 7.01 -15.87 13.57
N PRO A 281 8.12 -15.47 12.95
CA PRO A 281 8.61 -16.11 11.73
C PRO A 281 9.17 -17.50 12.00
N GLU A 282 8.88 -18.48 11.14
CA GLU A 282 9.37 -19.85 11.25
C GLU A 282 10.88 -19.97 11.02
N ALA A 283 11.45 -19.06 10.27
CA ALA A 283 12.87 -18.99 9.97
C ALA A 283 13.35 -17.55 10.01
N LYS A 284 14.59 -17.34 10.40
CA LYS A 284 15.22 -16.02 10.39
C LYS A 284 15.45 -15.61 8.94
N VAL A 285 14.57 -14.74 8.43
CA VAL A 285 14.73 -14.10 7.12
C VAL A 285 15.71 -12.93 7.28
N VAL A 286 16.65 -12.82 6.36
CA VAL A 286 17.59 -11.68 6.37
C VAL A 286 16.83 -10.41 5.97
N ASP A 287 16.95 -9.37 6.77
CA ASP A 287 16.31 -8.09 6.53
C ASP A 287 16.70 -7.49 5.16
N ASN A 288 15.77 -6.79 4.51
CA ASN A 288 16.01 -6.21 3.18
C ASN A 288 17.18 -5.22 3.16
N TRP A 289 17.44 -4.52 4.26
CA TRP A 289 18.55 -3.57 4.37
C TRP A 289 19.93 -4.24 4.49
N ARG A 290 19.96 -5.54 4.88
CA ARG A 290 21.19 -6.34 4.95
C ARG A 290 21.52 -7.04 3.64
N THR A 291 20.58 -7.09 2.70
CA THR A 291 20.73 -7.80 1.42
C THR A 291 20.97 -6.83 0.28
N SER A 292 21.76 -7.26 -0.68
CA SER A 292 22.00 -6.55 -1.93
C SER A 292 21.81 -7.53 -3.09
N ALA A 293 21.28 -7.05 -4.22
CA ALA A 293 21.22 -7.86 -5.45
C ALA A 293 22.61 -8.36 -5.91
N TRP A 294 23.66 -7.74 -5.41
CA TRP A 294 25.07 -8.08 -5.68
C TRP A 294 25.68 -8.97 -4.60
N ALA A 295 25.04 -9.12 -3.45
CA ALA A 295 25.52 -9.98 -2.38
C ALA A 295 25.19 -11.45 -2.70
N ARG A 296 26.20 -12.33 -2.75
CA ARG A 296 25.99 -13.77 -2.77
C ARG A 296 25.64 -14.19 -1.34
N ILE A 297 24.40 -14.53 -1.09
CA ILE A 297 23.95 -15.10 0.19
C ILE A 297 24.56 -16.49 0.28
N SER A 298 25.57 -16.66 1.12
CA SER A 298 26.04 -18.00 1.54
C SER A 298 25.04 -18.56 2.53
N SER A 299 24.58 -19.79 2.31
CA SER A 299 23.71 -20.52 3.23
C SER A 299 24.33 -20.77 4.62
N ALA A 300 25.63 -20.48 4.78
CA ALA A 300 26.35 -20.58 6.05
C ALA A 300 26.12 -19.37 6.98
N ASP A 301 25.63 -18.23 6.46
CA ASP A 301 25.45 -17.00 7.24
C ASP A 301 24.09 -16.91 7.98
N VAL A 302 23.29 -17.97 7.92
CA VAL A 302 21.92 -18.00 8.50
C VAL A 302 21.90 -18.70 9.87
N GLN A 303 22.98 -18.69 10.65
CA GLN A 303 22.91 -19.13 12.04
C GLN A 303 22.33 -18.03 12.94
N PRO A 304 21.38 -18.35 13.84
CA PRO A 304 20.90 -17.39 14.82
C PRO A 304 22.05 -17.02 15.77
N ALA A 305 22.48 -15.76 15.72
CA ALA A 305 23.43 -15.28 16.69
C ALA A 305 22.80 -15.29 18.10
N PRO A 306 23.47 -15.78 19.14
CA PRO A 306 22.98 -15.67 20.50
C PRO A 306 22.85 -14.18 20.89
N LEU A 307 21.91 -13.87 21.80
CA LEU A 307 21.58 -12.51 22.24
C LEU A 307 22.82 -11.69 22.65
N THR A 308 23.83 -12.35 23.21
CA THR A 308 25.13 -11.77 23.62
C THR A 308 26.04 -11.32 22.47
N GLU A 309 25.92 -11.91 21.27
CA GLU A 309 26.71 -11.47 20.10
C GLU A 309 26.09 -10.32 19.33
N LEU A 310 24.84 -9.98 19.59
CA LEU A 310 24.15 -8.84 18.95
C LEU A 310 24.59 -7.50 19.53
N GLU A 311 25.01 -7.46 20.81
CA GLU A 311 25.55 -6.25 21.46
C GLU A 311 26.89 -5.80 20.84
N GLU A 312 27.73 -6.73 20.38
CA GLU A 312 29.04 -6.40 19.77
C GLU A 312 28.94 -6.02 18.27
N ARG A 313 27.82 -6.31 17.60
CA ARG A 313 27.62 -6.01 16.17
C ARG A 313 26.77 -4.76 15.89
N GLU A 314 26.33 -4.06 16.92
CA GLU A 314 25.64 -2.76 16.80
C GLU A 314 26.66 -1.61 16.61
N HIS A 315 27.50 -1.69 15.59
CA HIS A 315 28.15 -0.49 15.07
C HIS A 315 27.39 -0.03 13.82
N PHE A 316 26.56 0.99 14.04
CA PHE A 316 26.22 1.93 12.98
C PHE A 316 27.40 2.86 12.79
#